data_2162fd77a4e237e3f13ae88cb3d3c459
#
_entry.id   2162fd77a4e237e3f13ae88cb3d3c459
#
_cell.length_a   1.000
_cell.length_b   1.000
_cell.length_c   1.000
_cell.angle_alpha   90.00
_cell.angle_beta   90.00
_cell.angle_gamma   90.00
#
_symmetry.space_group_name_H-M   'P 1'
#
loop_
_entity.id
_entity.type
_entity.pdbx_description
1 polymer ?
#
loop_
_entity_poly.entity_id
_entity_poly.type
_entity_poly.pdbx_seq_one_letter_code
_entity_poly.pdbx_strand_id
1 'polypeptide(L)'
;MAVPCGDERDYAFANFFKGTHGMPEIKNIFNQDISEAAYGEKGGFELVNSDFLNGLDYKNGTKKAIAALEEIGAGNAKVNYRLRDAVFSRQRYWGEPFPVYYVNGLPQMIDKKHLPIVLPEVEKYLPTEDGQPPLGNAPVWAWDSVQCSVVSNQLIDDDTIFPLELNTMPGWAGSSWYWMRYMD
;
A
#
# COMPACT_ATOMS: atom_id res chain seq x y z
N MET A 1 4.56 -16.54 15.11
CA MET A 1 3.90 -17.77 15.63
C MET A 1 3.96 -18.79 14.52
N ALA A 2 4.46 -19.98 14.79
CA ALA A 2 4.49 -21.09 13.83
C ALA A 2 3.31 -22.03 14.10
N VAL A 3 2.61 -22.45 13.05
CA VAL A 3 1.46 -23.36 13.12
C VAL A 3 1.63 -24.45 12.04
N PRO A 4 2.53 -25.43 12.26
CA PRO A 4 2.90 -26.39 11.24
C PRO A 4 1.74 -27.19 10.65
N CYS A 5 0.68 -27.46 11.40
CA CYS A 5 -0.50 -28.16 10.87
C CYS A 5 -1.34 -27.33 9.88
N GLY A 6 -1.15 -26.01 9.84
CA GLY A 6 -1.92 -25.07 9.01
C GLY A 6 -1.10 -24.21 8.03
N ASP A 7 0.21 -24.43 7.95
CA ASP A 7 1.11 -23.74 7.02
C ASP A 7 2.07 -24.72 6.37
N GLU A 8 2.09 -24.78 5.04
CA GLU A 8 2.89 -25.76 4.28
C GLU A 8 4.40 -25.61 4.51
N ARG A 9 4.91 -24.41 4.69
CA ARG A 9 6.35 -24.16 4.92
C ARG A 9 6.75 -24.55 6.32
N ASP A 10 5.93 -24.19 7.31
CA ASP A 10 6.14 -24.59 8.70
C ASP A 10 6.04 -26.13 8.84
N TYR A 11 5.11 -26.77 8.10
CA TYR A 11 4.93 -28.21 8.04
C TYR A 11 6.16 -28.91 7.45
N ALA A 12 6.64 -28.46 6.31
CA ALA A 12 7.83 -28.98 5.66
C ALA A 12 9.06 -28.81 6.56
N PHE A 13 9.24 -27.67 7.19
CA PHE A 13 10.33 -27.42 8.14
C PHE A 13 10.25 -28.35 9.35
N ALA A 14 9.10 -28.48 9.97
CA ALA A 14 8.91 -29.33 11.15
C ALA A 14 9.17 -30.81 10.83
N ASN A 15 8.74 -31.30 9.67
CA ASN A 15 8.99 -32.66 9.23
C ASN A 15 10.47 -32.90 8.89
N PHE A 16 11.17 -31.95 8.26
CA PHE A 16 12.58 -32.04 7.94
C PHE A 16 13.44 -32.21 9.21
N PHE A 17 13.11 -31.48 10.28
CA PHE A 17 13.83 -31.54 11.54
C PHE A 17 13.21 -32.50 12.57
N LYS A 18 12.24 -33.31 12.18
CA LYS A 18 11.57 -34.26 13.06
C LYS A 18 12.59 -35.21 13.73
N GLY A 19 12.51 -35.26 15.06
CA GLY A 19 13.42 -36.09 15.87
C GLY A 19 14.83 -35.53 16.03
N THR A 20 15.13 -34.34 15.53
CA THR A 20 16.40 -33.64 15.67
C THR A 20 16.22 -32.29 16.39
N HIS A 21 17.28 -31.83 17.06
CA HIS A 21 17.33 -30.49 17.69
C HIS A 21 16.14 -30.16 18.62
N GLY A 22 15.49 -31.16 19.22
CA GLY A 22 14.35 -30.95 20.10
C GLY A 22 13.07 -30.49 19.41
N MET A 23 12.98 -30.70 18.08
CA MET A 23 11.77 -30.38 17.31
C MET A 23 10.60 -31.26 17.79
N PRO A 24 9.51 -30.65 18.31
CA PRO A 24 8.33 -31.44 18.75
C PRO A 24 7.58 -32.01 17.54
N GLU A 25 6.77 -33.02 17.81
CA GLU A 25 5.81 -33.51 16.81
C GLU A 25 4.79 -32.42 16.46
N ILE A 26 4.32 -32.43 15.20
CA ILE A 26 3.29 -31.51 14.75
C ILE A 26 1.99 -31.84 15.47
N LYS A 27 1.54 -30.92 16.30
CA LYS A 27 0.24 -31.03 16.97
C LYS A 27 -0.86 -30.62 15.98
N ASN A 28 -1.73 -31.56 15.65
CA ASN A 28 -2.89 -31.27 14.80
C ASN A 28 -3.95 -30.56 15.65
N ILE A 29 -4.34 -29.34 15.24
CA ILE A 29 -5.40 -28.55 15.86
C ILE A 29 -6.70 -28.54 15.04
N PHE A 30 -6.76 -29.29 13.96
CA PHE A 30 -7.91 -29.44 13.09
C PHE A 30 -8.47 -30.86 13.18
N ASN A 31 -9.77 -31.03 13.02
CA ASN A 31 -10.40 -32.33 12.85
C ASN A 31 -10.23 -32.90 11.42
N GLN A 32 -9.16 -32.50 10.74
CA GLN A 32 -8.79 -32.92 9.39
C GLN A 32 -7.50 -33.73 9.42
N ASP A 33 -7.31 -34.58 8.40
CA ASP A 33 -6.09 -35.34 8.27
C ASP A 33 -4.94 -34.44 7.76
N ILE A 34 -3.80 -34.49 8.46
CA ILE A 34 -2.57 -33.78 8.13
C ILE A 34 -1.39 -34.74 7.96
N SER A 35 -1.62 -36.02 7.68
CA SER A 35 -0.56 -37.01 7.57
C SER A 35 0.39 -36.79 6.40
N GLU A 36 -0.11 -36.22 5.30
CA GLU A 36 0.67 -36.02 4.08
C GLU A 36 1.00 -34.52 3.83
N ALA A 37 0.16 -33.60 4.28
CA ALA A 37 0.34 -32.15 4.07
C ALA A 37 -0.34 -31.34 5.16
N ALA A 38 0.06 -30.06 5.31
CA ALA A 38 -0.64 -29.11 6.16
C ALA A 38 -2.05 -28.82 5.62
N TYR A 39 -2.99 -28.57 6.51
CA TYR A 39 -4.33 -28.12 6.12
C TYR A 39 -4.38 -26.59 6.03
N GLY A 40 -4.19 -26.05 4.81
CA GLY A 40 -4.09 -24.60 4.55
C GLY A 40 -5.42 -23.85 4.38
N GLU A 41 -6.56 -24.58 4.37
CA GLU A 41 -7.88 -23.99 4.15
C GLU A 41 -8.39 -23.25 5.39
N LYS A 42 -9.11 -22.14 5.20
CA LYS A 42 -9.70 -21.33 6.27
C LYS A 42 -11.13 -21.72 6.65
N GLY A 43 -11.56 -22.90 6.29
CA GLY A 43 -12.90 -23.42 6.56
C GLY A 43 -12.96 -24.93 6.42
N GLY A 44 -14.16 -25.51 6.65
CA GLY A 44 -14.36 -26.95 6.53
C GLY A 44 -13.75 -27.78 7.68
N PHE A 45 -13.39 -27.14 8.79
CA PHE A 45 -12.85 -27.82 9.97
C PHE A 45 -13.43 -27.28 11.27
N GLU A 46 -13.29 -28.05 12.32
CA GLU A 46 -13.45 -27.65 13.71
C GLU A 46 -12.12 -27.77 14.44
N LEU A 47 -11.90 -26.85 15.37
CA LEU A 47 -10.72 -26.86 16.22
C LEU A 47 -10.75 -28.04 17.20
N VAL A 48 -9.65 -28.77 17.30
CA VAL A 48 -9.39 -29.83 18.29
C VAL A 48 -8.06 -29.57 18.97
N ASN A 49 -7.79 -30.22 20.10
CA ASN A 49 -6.54 -30.04 20.85
C ASN A 49 -6.18 -28.58 21.17
N SER A 50 -7.18 -27.69 21.24
CA SER A 50 -7.06 -26.24 21.35
C SER A 50 -7.77 -25.66 22.56
N ASP A 51 -7.93 -26.47 23.64
CA ASP A 51 -8.51 -26.10 24.92
C ASP A 51 -9.89 -25.42 24.77
N PHE A 52 -10.04 -24.20 25.27
CA PHE A 52 -11.31 -23.46 25.24
C PHE A 52 -11.82 -23.13 23.82
N LEU A 53 -11.02 -23.37 22.78
CA LEU A 53 -11.39 -23.19 21.37
C LEU A 53 -11.92 -24.47 20.71
N ASN A 54 -11.87 -25.63 21.38
CA ASN A 54 -12.34 -26.89 20.80
C ASN A 54 -13.80 -26.82 20.34
N GLY A 55 -14.08 -27.45 19.19
CA GLY A 55 -15.40 -27.50 18.57
C GLY A 55 -15.83 -26.19 17.85
N LEU A 56 -14.96 -25.20 17.78
CA LEU A 56 -15.22 -23.95 17.07
C LEU A 56 -14.66 -24.01 15.64
N ASP A 57 -15.39 -23.39 14.72
CA ASP A 57 -14.90 -23.10 13.38
C ASP A 57 -13.86 -21.97 13.38
N TYR A 58 -13.23 -21.72 12.22
CA TYR A 58 -12.21 -20.69 12.06
C TYR A 58 -12.68 -19.30 12.53
N LYS A 59 -13.90 -18.90 12.14
CA LYS A 59 -14.42 -17.55 12.40
C LYS A 59 -14.73 -17.34 13.90
N ASN A 60 -15.38 -18.31 14.51
CA ASN A 60 -15.76 -18.25 15.92
C ASN A 60 -14.55 -18.48 16.83
N GLY A 61 -13.64 -19.39 16.44
CA GLY A 61 -12.38 -19.62 17.13
C GLY A 61 -11.51 -18.36 17.15
N THR A 62 -11.36 -17.68 16.01
CA THR A 62 -10.60 -16.42 15.92
C THR A 62 -11.17 -15.33 16.84
N LYS A 63 -12.49 -15.13 16.80
CA LYS A 63 -13.14 -14.13 17.67
C LYS A 63 -12.94 -14.43 19.15
N LYS A 64 -13.10 -15.70 19.56
CA LYS A 64 -12.96 -16.11 20.94
C LYS A 64 -11.51 -16.01 21.41
N ALA A 65 -10.54 -16.35 20.56
CA ALA A 65 -9.11 -16.19 20.87
C ALA A 65 -8.73 -14.71 21.06
N ILE A 66 -9.23 -13.82 20.19
CA ILE A 66 -8.99 -12.37 20.32
C ILE A 66 -9.59 -11.86 21.64
N ALA A 67 -10.83 -12.21 21.96
CA ALA A 67 -11.48 -11.79 23.21
C ALA A 67 -10.70 -12.27 24.45
N ALA A 68 -10.19 -13.49 24.44
CA ALA A 68 -9.36 -14.00 25.53
C ALA A 68 -8.02 -13.26 25.65
N LEU A 69 -7.40 -12.85 24.53
CA LEU A 69 -6.17 -12.04 24.54
C LEU A 69 -6.42 -10.62 25.06
N GLU A 70 -7.57 -10.05 24.74
CA GLU A 70 -7.99 -8.74 25.26
C GLU A 70 -8.26 -8.79 26.77
N GLU A 71 -8.92 -9.85 27.26
CA GLU A 71 -9.21 -10.05 28.68
C GLU A 71 -7.95 -10.11 29.55
N ILE A 72 -6.90 -10.78 29.06
CA ILE A 72 -5.62 -10.86 29.78
C ILE A 72 -4.66 -9.71 29.48
N GLY A 73 -5.08 -8.73 28.67
CA GLY A 73 -4.27 -7.56 28.31
C GLY A 73 -3.05 -7.88 27.43
N ALA A 74 -3.03 -9.07 26.79
CA ALA A 74 -1.90 -9.52 25.95
C ALA A 74 -2.00 -9.05 24.49
N GLY A 75 -3.15 -8.52 24.06
CA GLY A 75 -3.35 -8.04 22.69
C GLY A 75 -4.74 -7.47 22.49
N ASN A 76 -4.99 -6.92 21.30
CA ASN A 76 -6.29 -6.40 20.88
C ASN A 76 -6.55 -6.67 19.41
N ALA A 77 -7.82 -6.64 19.00
CA ALA A 77 -8.20 -6.75 17.61
C ALA A 77 -7.65 -5.57 16.79
N LYS A 78 -7.09 -5.86 15.64
CA LYS A 78 -6.64 -4.84 14.68
C LYS A 78 -7.09 -5.20 13.27
N VAL A 79 -7.68 -4.23 12.57
CA VAL A 79 -7.99 -4.35 11.15
C VAL A 79 -6.80 -3.85 10.35
N ASN A 80 -6.20 -4.74 9.57
CA ASN A 80 -5.15 -4.38 8.61
C ASN A 80 -5.75 -4.30 7.22
N TYR A 81 -5.65 -3.14 6.59
CA TYR A 81 -6.05 -2.97 5.20
C TYR A 81 -4.89 -3.34 4.29
N ARG A 82 -5.15 -4.17 3.29
CA ARG A 82 -4.20 -4.49 2.23
C ARG A 82 -4.77 -3.99 0.91
N LEU A 83 -4.16 -2.94 0.39
CA LEU A 83 -4.45 -2.42 -0.94
C LEU A 83 -3.54 -3.11 -1.96
N ARG A 84 -4.01 -3.20 -3.20
CA ARG A 84 -3.15 -3.57 -4.32
C ARG A 84 -2.25 -2.39 -4.66
N ASP A 85 -0.99 -2.67 -4.93
CA ASP A 85 -0.10 -1.67 -5.49
C ASP A 85 -0.63 -1.23 -6.86
N ALA A 86 -0.70 0.08 -7.05
CA ALA A 86 -1.14 0.67 -8.31
C ALA A 86 -0.30 1.90 -8.61
N VAL A 87 0.08 2.04 -9.88
CA VAL A 87 0.70 3.27 -10.36
C VAL A 87 -0.40 4.33 -10.45
N PHE A 88 -0.33 5.31 -9.59
CA PHE A 88 -1.31 6.40 -9.51
C PHE A 88 -0.99 7.54 -10.49
N SER A 89 0.19 7.59 -11.06
CA SER A 89 0.62 8.60 -12.03
C SER A 89 0.25 8.24 -13.47
N ARG A 90 0.06 9.25 -14.31
CA ARG A 90 -0.20 9.13 -15.74
C ARG A 90 0.70 10.08 -16.51
N GLN A 91 1.25 9.60 -17.61
CA GLN A 91 2.07 10.34 -18.55
C GLN A 91 1.18 11.08 -19.55
N ARG A 92 0.32 11.96 -19.03
CA ARG A 92 -0.64 12.74 -19.82
C ARG A 92 -0.57 14.21 -19.40
N TYR A 93 -0.89 15.10 -20.33
CA TYR A 93 -1.00 16.51 -20.02
C TYR A 93 -2.27 16.81 -19.20
N TRP A 94 -3.43 16.35 -19.68
CA TRP A 94 -4.71 16.58 -19.01
C TRP A 94 -4.88 15.66 -17.80
N GLY A 95 -5.06 16.27 -16.67
CA GLY A 95 -5.25 15.63 -15.36
C GLY A 95 -4.90 16.62 -14.25
N GLU A 96 -5.15 16.24 -13.00
CA GLU A 96 -4.72 17.01 -11.84
C GLU A 96 -3.21 16.86 -11.69
N PRO A 97 -2.44 17.95 -11.66
CA PRO A 97 -1.00 17.91 -11.42
C PRO A 97 -0.70 17.47 -9.99
N PHE A 98 0.40 16.74 -9.81
CA PHE A 98 0.89 16.46 -8.46
C PHE A 98 1.56 17.71 -7.87
N PRO A 99 1.21 18.12 -6.65
CA PRO A 99 1.86 19.25 -5.98
C PRO A 99 3.21 18.81 -5.38
N VAL A 100 4.13 18.36 -6.23
CA VAL A 100 5.42 17.79 -5.86
C VAL A 100 6.52 18.42 -6.69
N TYR A 101 7.60 18.82 -6.04
CA TYR A 101 8.85 19.25 -6.67
C TYR A 101 10.02 18.40 -6.15
N TYR A 102 11.16 18.44 -6.82
CA TYR A 102 12.28 17.57 -6.51
C TYR A 102 13.51 18.36 -6.08
N VAL A 103 14.02 18.08 -4.88
CA VAL A 103 15.29 18.60 -4.36
C VAL A 103 16.31 17.47 -4.37
N ASN A 104 17.36 17.59 -5.17
CA ASN A 104 18.37 16.53 -5.34
C ASN A 104 17.74 15.15 -5.68
N GLY A 105 16.70 15.15 -6.52
CA GLY A 105 15.97 13.93 -6.89
C GLY A 105 15.03 13.37 -5.82
N LEU A 106 14.92 13.99 -4.66
CA LEU A 106 14.00 13.60 -3.60
C LEU A 106 12.71 14.41 -3.67
N PRO A 107 11.53 13.77 -3.66
CA PRO A 107 10.25 14.46 -3.75
C PRO A 107 9.94 15.27 -2.50
N GLN A 108 9.47 16.49 -2.70
CA GLN A 108 8.99 17.41 -1.68
C GLN A 108 7.56 17.85 -2.00
N MET A 109 6.72 17.97 -0.99
CA MET A 109 5.34 18.42 -1.15
C MET A 109 5.25 19.94 -1.13
N ILE A 110 4.50 20.51 -2.05
CA ILE A 110 4.07 21.91 -1.97
C ILE A 110 3.04 22.06 -0.84
N ASP A 111 3.21 23.07 0.01
CA ASP A 111 2.29 23.35 1.11
C ASP A 111 0.88 23.66 0.54
N LYS A 112 -0.14 23.08 1.16
CA LYS A 112 -1.55 23.23 0.75
C LYS A 112 -2.02 24.68 0.60
N LYS A 113 -1.41 25.64 1.32
CA LYS A 113 -1.74 27.08 1.21
C LYS A 113 -1.39 27.69 -0.15
N HIS A 114 -0.55 27.00 -0.95
CA HIS A 114 -0.13 27.43 -2.29
C HIS A 114 -0.87 26.67 -3.41
N LEU A 115 -1.89 25.88 -3.06
CA LEU A 115 -2.71 25.17 -4.03
C LEU A 115 -3.95 26.01 -4.43
N PRO A 116 -4.48 25.80 -5.62
CA PRO A 116 -4.06 24.80 -6.63
C PRO A 116 -2.87 25.27 -7.46
N ILE A 117 -2.04 24.33 -7.93
CA ILE A 117 -1.14 24.57 -9.06
C ILE A 117 -1.93 24.34 -10.35
N VAL A 118 -1.75 25.25 -11.31
CA VAL A 118 -2.50 25.22 -12.57
C VAL A 118 -1.58 24.75 -13.70
N LEU A 119 -2.10 23.85 -14.54
CA LEU A 119 -1.38 23.39 -15.73
C LEU A 119 -1.05 24.58 -16.65
N PRO A 120 0.18 24.66 -17.18
CA PRO A 120 0.59 25.73 -18.07
C PRO A 120 -0.05 25.58 -19.45
N GLU A 121 -0.16 26.65 -20.20
CA GLU A 121 -0.49 26.53 -21.62
C GLU A 121 0.71 25.97 -22.40
N VAL A 122 0.45 25.03 -23.30
CA VAL A 122 1.45 24.41 -24.17
C VAL A 122 0.95 24.34 -25.60
N GLU A 123 1.86 24.45 -26.54
CA GLU A 123 1.51 24.36 -27.99
C GLU A 123 1.13 22.93 -28.41
N LYS A 124 1.72 21.92 -27.79
CA LYS A 124 1.54 20.50 -28.12
C LYS A 124 1.43 19.63 -26.87
N TYR A 125 0.57 18.63 -26.94
CA TYR A 125 0.32 17.66 -25.87
C TYR A 125 1.03 16.33 -26.10
N LEU A 126 2.20 16.37 -26.75
CA LEU A 126 3.01 15.19 -27.06
C LEU A 126 4.08 14.98 -25.98
N PRO A 127 4.52 13.73 -25.75
CA PRO A 127 5.67 13.48 -24.91
C PRO A 127 6.92 14.16 -25.49
N THR A 128 7.94 14.33 -24.67
CA THR A 128 9.24 14.84 -25.09
C THR A 128 9.95 13.83 -26.02
N GLU A 129 10.98 14.27 -26.75
CA GLU A 129 11.75 13.40 -27.66
C GLU A 129 12.46 12.25 -26.91
N ASP A 130 12.81 12.45 -25.65
CA ASP A 130 13.39 11.44 -24.75
C ASP A 130 12.35 10.59 -24.01
N GLY A 131 11.05 10.77 -24.30
CA GLY A 131 9.96 9.96 -23.77
C GLY A 131 9.41 10.41 -22.42
N GLN A 132 9.76 11.61 -21.94
CA GLN A 132 9.15 12.17 -20.74
C GLN A 132 7.68 12.57 -20.98
N PRO A 133 6.87 12.72 -19.93
CA PRO A 133 5.48 13.18 -20.03
C PRO A 133 5.37 14.54 -20.73
N PRO A 134 4.21 14.87 -21.31
CA PRO A 134 3.99 16.13 -22.05
C PRO A 134 4.34 17.41 -21.28
N LEU A 135 4.22 17.43 -19.95
CA LEU A 135 4.65 18.56 -19.12
C LEU A 135 6.16 18.83 -19.20
N GLY A 136 6.97 17.86 -19.61
CA GLY A 136 8.39 18.07 -19.88
C GLY A 136 8.68 19.04 -21.02
N ASN A 137 7.72 19.25 -21.94
CA ASN A 137 7.80 20.27 -23.00
C ASN A 137 7.28 21.65 -22.57
N ALA A 138 6.70 21.78 -21.38
CA ALA A 138 6.17 23.05 -20.93
C ALA A 138 7.31 24.03 -20.62
N PRO A 139 7.26 25.28 -21.09
CA PRO A 139 8.31 26.26 -20.80
C PRO A 139 8.24 26.80 -19.35
N VAL A 140 7.11 26.63 -18.70
CA VAL A 140 6.81 27.15 -17.35
C VAL A 140 6.28 25.98 -16.50
N TRP A 141 7.18 25.22 -15.89
CA TRP A 141 6.83 24.09 -15.03
C TRP A 141 7.95 23.79 -14.02
N ALA A 142 8.41 24.83 -13.30
CA ALA A 142 9.34 24.73 -12.18
C ALA A 142 8.75 25.41 -10.96
N TRP A 143 9.16 25.04 -9.77
CA TRP A 143 8.70 25.55 -8.49
C TRP A 143 9.74 26.48 -7.88
N ASP A 144 9.40 27.75 -7.71
CA ASP A 144 10.17 28.69 -6.89
C ASP A 144 9.75 28.53 -5.42
N SER A 145 10.64 28.02 -4.59
CA SER A 145 10.40 27.77 -3.17
C SER A 145 10.37 29.04 -2.33
N VAL A 146 10.91 30.13 -2.83
CA VAL A 146 10.94 31.44 -2.14
C VAL A 146 9.68 32.24 -2.45
N GLN A 147 9.32 32.35 -3.75
CA GLN A 147 8.10 33.04 -4.18
C GLN A 147 6.86 32.17 -4.04
N CYS A 148 7.03 30.86 -3.82
CA CYS A 148 5.95 29.88 -3.74
C CYS A 148 5.02 29.90 -4.97
N SER A 149 5.62 29.91 -6.15
CA SER A 149 4.92 30.00 -7.43
C SER A 149 5.56 29.15 -8.53
N VAL A 150 4.76 28.82 -9.55
CA VAL A 150 5.26 28.13 -10.74
C VAL A 150 5.95 29.13 -11.67
N VAL A 151 7.16 28.83 -12.06
CA VAL A 151 8.03 29.69 -12.89
C VAL A 151 8.61 28.95 -14.09
N SER A 152 9.37 29.66 -14.91
CA SER A 152 10.02 29.08 -16.10
C SER A 152 11.06 28.00 -15.73
N ASN A 153 11.08 26.92 -16.50
CA ASN A 153 12.07 25.83 -16.36
C ASN A 153 13.51 26.31 -16.60
N GLN A 154 13.70 27.40 -17.34
CA GLN A 154 15.03 27.98 -17.58
C GLN A 154 15.65 28.57 -16.32
N LEU A 155 14.87 28.78 -15.27
CA LEU A 155 15.31 29.34 -13.99
C LEU A 155 15.71 28.27 -12.97
N ILE A 156 15.59 26.98 -13.30
CA ILE A 156 15.97 25.90 -12.37
C ILE A 156 17.47 26.05 -12.01
N ASP A 157 17.73 26.15 -10.72
CA ASP A 157 19.06 26.35 -10.14
C ASP A 157 19.44 25.28 -9.10
N ASP A 158 18.48 24.39 -8.77
CA ASP A 158 18.60 23.34 -7.76
C ASP A 158 18.90 23.83 -6.34
N ASP A 159 18.74 25.14 -6.09
CA ASP A 159 18.93 25.79 -4.78
C ASP A 159 17.64 26.44 -4.28
N THR A 160 16.96 27.20 -5.12
CA THR A 160 15.70 27.87 -4.82
C THR A 160 14.57 27.52 -5.80
N ILE A 161 14.94 27.16 -7.03
CA ILE A 161 13.98 26.82 -8.10
C ILE A 161 14.21 25.37 -8.55
N PHE A 162 13.19 24.56 -8.39
CA PHE A 162 13.25 23.10 -8.51
C PHE A 162 12.30 22.57 -9.60
N PRO A 163 12.61 21.43 -10.23
CA PRO A 163 11.72 20.80 -11.19
C PRO A 163 10.46 20.27 -10.51
N LEU A 164 9.31 20.49 -11.13
CA LEU A 164 8.01 19.92 -10.73
C LEU A 164 7.83 18.51 -11.29
N GLU A 165 6.96 17.73 -10.65
CA GLU A 165 6.51 16.43 -11.15
C GLU A 165 5.84 16.58 -12.52
N LEU A 166 6.27 15.75 -13.49
CA LEU A 166 5.79 15.81 -14.87
C LEU A 166 4.54 14.95 -15.11
N ASN A 167 4.27 13.99 -14.24
CA ASN A 167 3.08 13.15 -14.33
C ASN A 167 1.85 13.88 -13.80
N THR A 168 0.67 13.44 -14.21
CA THR A 168 -0.60 13.88 -13.65
C THR A 168 -1.31 12.73 -12.95
N MET A 169 -2.24 13.04 -12.08
CA MET A 169 -3.13 12.06 -11.47
C MET A 169 -4.06 11.45 -12.54
N PRO A 170 -4.57 10.22 -12.36
CA PRO A 170 -5.54 9.65 -13.29
C PRO A 170 -6.82 10.48 -13.33
N GLY A 171 -7.52 10.48 -14.48
CA GLY A 171 -8.73 11.27 -14.67
C GLY A 171 -9.83 11.03 -13.63
N TRP A 172 -9.90 9.83 -13.04
CA TRP A 172 -10.83 9.53 -11.95
C TRP A 172 -10.49 10.25 -10.62
N ALA A 173 -9.27 10.75 -10.45
CA ALA A 173 -8.93 11.59 -9.30
C ALA A 173 -9.71 12.90 -9.34
N GLY A 174 -9.74 13.58 -10.51
CA GLY A 174 -10.53 14.78 -10.71
C GLY A 174 -12.03 14.51 -10.67
N SER A 175 -12.50 13.46 -11.34
CA SER A 175 -13.92 13.14 -11.34
C SER A 175 -14.47 12.72 -9.97
N SER A 176 -13.63 12.22 -9.10
CA SER A 176 -14.06 11.78 -7.76
C SER A 176 -14.47 12.90 -6.83
N TRP A 177 -14.04 14.15 -7.08
CA TRP A 177 -14.37 15.27 -6.19
C TRP A 177 -15.87 15.60 -6.20
N TYR A 178 -16.63 15.19 -7.24
CA TYR A 178 -18.04 15.46 -7.33
C TYR A 178 -18.85 14.88 -6.15
N TRP A 179 -18.41 13.81 -5.54
CA TRP A 179 -19.04 13.27 -4.33
C TRP A 179 -19.01 14.28 -3.18
N MET A 180 -17.86 14.94 -3.02
CA MET A 180 -17.68 15.96 -1.99
C MET A 180 -18.58 17.17 -2.29
N ARG A 181 -18.76 17.47 -3.58
CA ARG A 181 -19.61 18.58 -4.02
C ARG A 181 -21.08 18.38 -3.68
N TYR A 182 -21.55 17.14 -3.60
CA TYR A 182 -22.91 16.85 -3.16
C TYR A 182 -23.10 16.96 -1.64
N MET A 183 -22.05 17.05 -0.87
CA MET A 183 -22.08 17.20 0.58
C MET A 183 -21.88 18.65 1.04
N ASP A 184 -21.69 19.57 0.12
CA ASP A 184 -21.41 20.97 0.34
C ASP A 184 -22.71 21.83 0.40
#